data_171e1aec7fb550baef1bd1ef093f9f68
#
_entry.id   171e1aec7fb550baef1bd1ef093f9f68
#
_cell.length_a   1.000
_cell.length_b   1.000
_cell.length_c   1.000
_cell.angle_alpha   90.00
_cell.angle_beta   90.00
_cell.angle_gamma   90.00
#
_symmetry.space_group_name_H-M   'P 1'
#
loop_
_entity.id
_entity.type
_entity.pdbx_description
1 polymer ?
#
loop_
_entity_poly.entity_id
_entity_poly.type
_entity_poly.pdbx_seq_one_letter_code
_entity_poly.pdbx_strand_id
1 'polypeptide(L)'
;MTKGAPRLIGLTGTNGAGKGEAAAYFAAKGYARFSLSDVIREELERRGEPVSRDNLIRTGNALRERFGADVLARRTMAKIGPDGRAVIDSIRNTSEIGYLRRQEGFVLLAIDAPVEVRFARVALRGRDESAGDLEAFRKKEDQERDGGAKAQQLEASMAAADRLIVNDGTLEDFHRRLEEVA
;
A
#
# COMPACT_ATOMS: atom_id res chain seq x y z
N MET A 1 11.91 -26.25 -9.07
CA MET A 1 10.83 -26.26 -8.05
C MET A 1 10.01 -25.00 -8.30
N THR A 2 8.85 -25.12 -8.90
CA THR A 2 7.88 -24.02 -9.02
C THR A 2 7.45 -23.66 -7.59
N LYS A 3 7.87 -22.48 -7.10
CA LYS A 3 7.32 -21.94 -5.87
C LYS A 3 5.80 -21.81 -6.09
N GLY A 4 5.01 -22.49 -5.28
CA GLY A 4 3.56 -22.31 -5.30
C GLY A 4 3.18 -20.84 -5.17
N ALA A 5 1.97 -20.47 -5.64
CA ALA A 5 1.47 -19.10 -5.54
C ALA A 5 1.59 -18.57 -4.10
N PRO A 6 2.01 -17.31 -3.89
CA PRO A 6 2.15 -16.74 -2.55
C PRO A 6 0.83 -16.75 -1.81
N ARG A 7 0.86 -16.97 -0.50
CA ARG A 7 -0.33 -16.92 0.35
C ARG A 7 -0.75 -15.48 0.66
N LEU A 8 0.22 -14.63 0.88
CA LEU A 8 0.03 -13.24 1.25
C LEU A 8 0.81 -12.34 0.29
N ILE A 9 0.12 -11.37 -0.29
CA ILE A 9 0.70 -10.38 -1.20
C ILE A 9 0.60 -9.02 -0.55
N GLY A 10 1.73 -8.43 -0.16
CA GLY A 10 1.81 -7.06 0.32
C GLY A 10 1.99 -6.08 -0.84
N LEU A 11 1.33 -4.94 -0.76
CA LEU A 11 1.47 -3.84 -1.73
C LEU A 11 2.03 -2.59 -1.06
N THR A 12 3.11 -2.07 -1.61
CA THR A 12 3.67 -0.75 -1.32
C THR A 12 3.88 0.03 -2.62
N GLY A 13 4.23 1.31 -2.56
CA GLY A 13 4.53 2.11 -3.75
C GLY A 13 3.86 3.47 -3.76
N THR A 14 4.18 4.24 -4.80
CA THR A 14 3.81 5.65 -4.94
C THR A 14 2.31 5.90 -5.11
N ASN A 15 1.86 7.11 -4.84
CA ASN A 15 0.46 7.51 -5.06
C ASN A 15 0.15 7.53 -6.57
N GLY A 16 -1.02 7.01 -6.96
CA GLY A 16 -1.41 6.95 -8.38
C GLY A 16 -0.76 5.82 -9.19
N ALA A 17 0.17 5.04 -8.62
CA ALA A 17 0.88 3.97 -9.34
C ALA A 17 0.02 2.78 -9.77
N GLY A 18 -1.14 2.54 -9.13
CA GLY A 18 -2.04 1.45 -9.52
C GLY A 18 -2.17 0.33 -8.47
N LYS A 19 -1.78 0.57 -7.20
CA LYS A 19 -1.94 -0.44 -6.12
C LYS A 19 -3.37 -0.95 -5.96
N GLY A 20 -4.36 -0.07 -6.11
CA GLY A 20 -5.77 -0.47 -6.06
C GLY A 20 -6.17 -1.42 -7.18
N GLU A 21 -5.62 -1.24 -8.37
CA GLU A 21 -5.81 -2.15 -9.50
C GLU A 21 -5.12 -3.50 -9.25
N ALA A 22 -3.88 -3.48 -8.77
CA ALA A 22 -3.18 -4.71 -8.36
C ALA A 22 -3.98 -5.48 -7.29
N ALA A 23 -4.53 -4.77 -6.29
CA ALA A 23 -5.38 -5.41 -5.27
C ALA A 23 -6.67 -5.99 -5.87
N ALA A 24 -7.28 -5.33 -6.86
CA ALA A 24 -8.45 -5.84 -7.57
C ALA A 24 -8.11 -7.09 -8.41
N TYR A 25 -6.98 -7.06 -9.10
CA TYR A 25 -6.47 -8.19 -9.87
C TYR A 25 -6.29 -9.45 -9.00
N PHE A 26 -5.60 -9.34 -7.87
CA PHE A 26 -5.43 -10.47 -6.97
C PHE A 26 -6.73 -10.91 -6.30
N ALA A 27 -7.66 -9.98 -6.04
CA ALA A 27 -8.99 -10.34 -5.55
C ALA A 27 -9.75 -11.22 -6.56
N ALA A 28 -9.67 -10.91 -7.85
CA ALA A 28 -10.24 -11.74 -8.91
C ALA A 28 -9.58 -13.14 -9.00
N LYS A 29 -8.35 -13.28 -8.48
CA LYS A 29 -7.62 -14.56 -8.34
C LYS A 29 -7.92 -15.28 -7.00
N GLY A 30 -8.89 -14.81 -6.23
CA GLY A 30 -9.33 -15.44 -4.98
C GLY A 30 -8.60 -15.00 -3.71
N TYR A 31 -7.85 -13.90 -3.74
CA TYR A 31 -7.27 -13.30 -2.54
C TYR A 31 -8.28 -12.37 -1.85
N ALA A 32 -8.46 -12.51 -0.55
CA ALA A 32 -9.23 -11.55 0.23
C ALA A 32 -8.48 -10.20 0.29
N ARG A 33 -9.21 -9.07 0.18
CA ARG A 33 -8.59 -7.73 0.21
C ARG A 33 -8.58 -7.18 1.61
N PHE A 34 -7.41 -6.72 2.02
CA PHE A 34 -7.21 -5.98 3.27
C PHE A 34 -6.36 -4.74 3.03
N SER A 35 -6.56 -3.73 3.87
CA SER A 35 -5.70 -2.56 3.91
C SER A 35 -5.27 -2.29 5.35
N LEU A 36 -3.99 -2.01 5.57
CA LEU A 36 -3.52 -1.63 6.90
C LEU A 36 -4.23 -0.37 7.42
N SER A 37 -4.68 0.49 6.52
CA SER A 37 -5.46 1.68 6.88
C SER A 37 -6.89 1.38 7.36
N ASP A 38 -7.42 0.18 7.11
CA ASP A 38 -8.74 -0.18 7.62
C ASP A 38 -8.74 -0.31 9.15
N VAL A 39 -7.63 -0.78 9.73
CA VAL A 39 -7.43 -0.79 11.19
C VAL A 39 -7.56 0.60 11.79
N ILE A 40 -7.09 1.63 11.07
CA ILE A 40 -7.17 3.02 11.51
C ILE A 40 -8.61 3.54 11.38
N ARG A 41 -9.29 3.20 10.28
CA ARG A 41 -10.70 3.57 10.05
C ARG A 41 -11.62 2.98 11.11
N GLU A 42 -11.43 1.73 11.43
CA GLU A 42 -12.19 1.05 12.49
C GLU A 42 -11.97 1.69 13.87
N GLU A 43 -10.75 2.11 14.16
CA GLU A 43 -10.46 2.83 15.40
C GLU A 43 -11.13 4.22 15.44
N LEU A 44 -11.15 4.94 14.30
CA LEU A 44 -11.88 6.21 14.18
C LEU A 44 -13.39 6.01 14.34
N GLU A 45 -13.95 5.00 13.68
CA GLU A 45 -15.37 4.65 13.81
C GLU A 45 -15.73 4.32 15.26
N ARG A 46 -14.92 3.51 15.93
CA ARG A 46 -15.10 3.17 17.35
C ARG A 46 -15.07 4.39 18.26
N ARG A 47 -14.33 5.44 17.88
CA ARG A 47 -14.26 6.73 18.62
C ARG A 47 -15.34 7.72 18.22
N GLY A 48 -16.15 7.44 17.19
CA GLY A 48 -17.09 8.39 16.62
C GLY A 48 -16.41 9.57 15.92
N GLU A 49 -15.15 9.42 15.47
CA GLU A 49 -14.39 10.45 14.79
C GLU A 49 -14.52 10.33 13.27
N PRO A 50 -14.65 11.44 12.52
CA PRO A 50 -14.78 11.40 11.07
C PRO A 50 -13.50 10.89 10.40
N VAL A 51 -13.67 10.17 9.27
CA VAL A 51 -12.56 9.69 8.44
C VAL A 51 -12.06 10.85 7.58
N SER A 52 -11.07 11.59 8.10
CA SER A 52 -10.32 12.62 7.38
C SER A 52 -8.85 12.22 7.27
N ARG A 53 -8.10 12.85 6.34
CA ARG A 53 -6.65 12.60 6.18
C ARG A 53 -5.89 12.84 7.49
N ASP A 54 -6.21 13.95 8.19
CA ASP A 54 -5.54 14.31 9.43
C ASP A 54 -5.85 13.33 10.56
N ASN A 55 -7.12 12.90 10.67
CA ASN A 55 -7.52 11.91 11.67
C ASN A 55 -6.87 10.55 11.40
N LEU A 56 -6.77 10.13 10.12
CA LEU A 56 -6.06 8.89 9.75
C LEU A 56 -4.58 8.95 10.15
N ILE A 57 -3.90 10.07 9.89
CA ILE A 57 -2.48 10.24 10.23
C ILE A 57 -2.31 10.24 11.75
N ARG A 58 -3.06 11.07 12.46
CA ARG A 58 -3.00 11.19 13.92
C ARG A 58 -3.26 9.84 14.62
N THR A 59 -4.35 9.19 14.25
CA THR A 59 -4.75 7.91 14.86
C THR A 59 -3.76 6.79 14.51
N GLY A 60 -3.27 6.73 13.27
CA GLY A 60 -2.26 5.76 12.89
C GLY A 60 -0.95 5.93 13.67
N ASN A 61 -0.51 7.17 13.88
CA ASN A 61 0.68 7.46 14.70
C ASN A 61 0.44 7.07 16.18
N ALA A 62 -0.69 7.45 16.74
CA ALA A 62 -1.04 7.10 18.13
C ALA A 62 -1.14 5.58 18.35
N LEU A 63 -1.68 4.83 17.39
CA LEU A 63 -1.72 3.37 17.45
C LEU A 63 -0.32 2.78 17.44
N ARG A 64 0.58 3.27 16.57
CA ARG A 64 1.97 2.79 16.50
C ARG A 64 2.78 3.14 17.75
N GLU A 65 2.61 4.34 18.27
CA GLU A 65 3.26 4.78 19.51
C GLU A 65 2.83 3.91 20.71
N ARG A 66 1.54 3.65 20.83
CA ARG A 66 0.99 2.91 21.97
C ARG A 66 1.21 1.40 21.91
N PHE A 67 1.15 0.80 20.72
CA PHE A 67 1.09 -0.65 20.54
C PHE A 67 2.23 -1.24 19.70
N GLY A 68 3.19 -0.41 19.28
CA GLY A 68 4.33 -0.80 18.44
C GLY A 68 4.14 -0.48 16.96
N ALA A 69 5.26 -0.26 16.26
CA ALA A 69 5.29 0.21 14.89
C ALA A 69 4.64 -0.76 13.87
N ASP A 70 4.52 -2.03 14.22
CA ASP A 70 3.92 -3.11 13.42
C ASP A 70 2.45 -3.40 13.75
N VAL A 71 1.83 -2.63 14.65
CA VAL A 71 0.47 -2.90 15.17
C VAL A 71 -0.60 -3.06 14.08
N LEU A 72 -0.50 -2.27 13.00
CA LEU A 72 -1.48 -2.35 11.92
C LEU A 72 -1.37 -3.70 11.19
N ALA A 73 -0.17 -4.15 10.90
CA ALA A 73 0.07 -5.45 10.29
C ALA A 73 -0.40 -6.60 11.20
N ARG A 74 -0.10 -6.55 12.49
CA ARG A 74 -0.56 -7.57 13.46
C ARG A 74 -2.08 -7.66 13.52
N ARG A 75 -2.76 -6.51 13.62
CA ARG A 75 -4.24 -6.49 13.67
C ARG A 75 -4.87 -6.96 12.37
N THR A 76 -4.27 -6.62 11.22
CA THR A 76 -4.74 -7.12 9.91
C THR A 76 -4.55 -8.63 9.80
N MET A 77 -3.40 -9.16 10.20
CA MET A 77 -3.14 -10.61 10.18
C MET A 77 -4.10 -11.39 11.08
N ALA A 78 -4.47 -10.83 12.23
CA ALA A 78 -5.48 -11.47 13.10
C ALA A 78 -6.85 -11.63 12.41
N LYS A 79 -7.20 -10.76 11.45
CA LYS A 79 -8.44 -10.86 10.64
C LYS A 79 -8.32 -11.87 9.50
N ILE A 80 -7.13 -11.98 8.90
CA ILE A 80 -6.87 -12.90 7.79
C ILE A 80 -6.90 -14.36 8.27
N GLY A 81 -6.43 -14.60 9.50
CA GLY A 81 -6.29 -15.95 10.04
C GLY A 81 -5.10 -16.73 9.46
N PRO A 82 -4.83 -17.93 10.00
CA PRO A 82 -3.62 -18.70 9.69
C PRO A 82 -3.58 -19.21 8.24
N ASP A 83 -4.71 -19.64 7.68
CA ASP A 83 -4.81 -20.27 6.36
C ASP A 83 -5.31 -19.31 5.26
N GLY A 84 -5.61 -18.06 5.62
CA GLY A 84 -6.20 -17.09 4.71
C GLY A 84 -5.21 -16.64 3.60
N ARG A 85 -5.71 -16.58 2.36
CA ARG A 85 -5.00 -15.95 1.23
C ARG A 85 -5.45 -14.50 1.11
N ALA A 86 -4.51 -13.57 1.12
CA ALA A 86 -4.85 -12.15 1.12
C ALA A 86 -3.89 -11.27 0.33
N VAL A 87 -4.42 -10.19 -0.26
CA VAL A 87 -3.68 -9.03 -0.72
C VAL A 87 -3.85 -7.90 0.30
N ILE A 88 -2.73 -7.36 0.77
CA ILE A 88 -2.64 -6.38 1.85
C ILE A 88 -2.08 -5.08 1.29
N ASP A 89 -2.90 -4.04 1.21
CA ASP A 89 -2.52 -2.71 0.72
C ASP A 89 -2.12 -1.77 1.88
N SER A 90 -1.57 -0.62 1.50
CA SER A 90 -1.19 0.47 2.41
C SER A 90 -0.03 0.13 3.36
N ILE A 91 0.87 -0.75 2.98
CA ILE A 91 2.11 -1.02 3.71
C ILE A 91 3.06 0.17 3.47
N ARG A 92 3.53 0.81 4.56
CA ARG A 92 4.27 2.07 4.47
C ARG A 92 5.48 2.17 5.40
N ASN A 93 5.78 1.16 6.19
CA ASN A 93 6.96 1.16 7.04
C ASN A 93 7.61 -0.22 7.13
N THR A 94 8.90 -0.21 7.43
CA THR A 94 9.73 -1.42 7.49
C THR A 94 9.39 -2.34 8.65
N SER A 95 8.81 -1.82 9.74
CA SER A 95 8.37 -2.66 10.88
C SER A 95 7.15 -3.50 10.50
N GLU A 96 6.19 -2.93 9.74
CA GLU A 96 5.06 -3.68 9.17
C GLU A 96 5.58 -4.79 8.24
N ILE A 97 6.53 -4.45 7.35
CA ILE A 97 7.17 -5.41 6.44
C ILE A 97 7.87 -6.52 7.24
N GLY A 98 8.66 -6.16 8.24
CA GLY A 98 9.37 -7.11 9.08
C GLY A 98 8.44 -8.09 9.81
N TYR A 99 7.26 -7.63 10.23
CA TYR A 99 6.24 -8.52 10.81
C TYR A 99 5.63 -9.45 9.76
N LEU A 100 5.24 -8.90 8.59
CA LEU A 100 4.61 -9.68 7.51
C LEU A 100 5.56 -10.71 6.90
N ARG A 101 6.85 -10.42 6.81
CA ARG A 101 7.88 -11.35 6.32
C ARG A 101 8.06 -12.60 7.18
N ARG A 102 7.62 -12.57 8.43
CA ARG A 102 7.60 -13.77 9.29
C ARG A 102 6.41 -14.68 9.01
N GLN A 103 5.46 -14.24 8.20
CA GLN A 103 4.32 -15.05 7.79
C GLN A 103 4.71 -15.90 6.57
N GLU A 104 4.37 -17.18 6.62
CA GLU A 104 4.65 -18.09 5.52
C GLU A 104 3.96 -17.66 4.22
N GLY A 105 4.68 -17.72 3.11
CA GLY A 105 4.16 -17.38 1.79
C GLY A 105 3.90 -15.89 1.57
N PHE A 106 4.53 -14.99 2.33
CA PHE A 106 4.44 -13.55 2.11
C PHE A 106 5.41 -13.08 1.03
N VAL A 107 4.89 -12.27 0.09
CA VAL A 107 5.66 -11.56 -0.95
C VAL A 107 5.26 -10.09 -0.94
N LEU A 108 6.23 -9.18 -0.95
CA LEU A 108 6.01 -7.74 -1.03
C LEU A 108 6.25 -7.23 -2.45
N LEU A 109 5.24 -6.59 -3.03
CA LEU A 109 5.32 -5.93 -4.33
C LEU A 109 5.37 -4.41 -4.14
N ALA A 110 6.36 -3.77 -4.74
CA ALA A 110 6.36 -2.33 -4.95
C ALA A 110 5.72 -2.04 -6.32
N ILE A 111 4.71 -1.17 -6.33
CA ILE A 111 4.07 -0.70 -7.56
C ILE A 111 4.48 0.75 -7.79
N ASP A 112 5.07 1.02 -8.94
CA ASP A 112 5.46 2.38 -9.34
C ASP A 112 4.99 2.70 -10.75
N ALA A 113 4.98 3.97 -11.12
CA ALA A 113 4.70 4.45 -12.47
C ALA A 113 5.34 5.83 -12.68
N PRO A 114 5.62 6.23 -13.93
CA PRO A 114 6.08 7.58 -14.25
C PRO A 114 5.16 8.65 -13.65
N VAL A 115 5.73 9.75 -13.19
CA VAL A 115 4.97 10.79 -12.47
C VAL A 115 3.84 11.38 -13.32
N GLU A 116 4.02 11.49 -14.62
CA GLU A 116 3.01 11.96 -15.58
C GLU A 116 1.79 11.03 -15.61
N VAL A 117 2.04 9.74 -15.63
CA VAL A 117 1.01 8.68 -15.62
C VAL A 117 0.26 8.72 -14.29
N ARG A 118 0.98 8.87 -13.18
CA ARG A 118 0.39 8.93 -11.84
C ARG A 118 -0.46 10.18 -11.66
N PHE A 119 0.04 11.33 -12.13
CA PHE A 119 -0.71 12.59 -12.13
C PHE A 119 -2.03 12.47 -12.91
N ALA A 120 -1.99 11.96 -14.15
CA ALA A 120 -3.19 11.78 -14.97
C ALA A 120 -4.23 10.89 -14.26
N ARG A 121 -3.80 9.80 -13.62
CA ARG A 121 -4.67 8.89 -12.89
C ARG A 121 -5.28 9.51 -11.64
N VAL A 122 -4.51 10.34 -10.91
CA VAL A 122 -4.97 11.05 -9.72
C VAL A 122 -5.97 12.14 -10.09
N ALA A 123 -5.70 12.91 -11.14
CA ALA A 123 -6.59 13.94 -11.66
C ALA A 123 -7.95 13.36 -12.07
N LEU A 124 -7.96 12.22 -12.78
CA LEU A 124 -9.20 11.54 -13.18
C LEU A 124 -10.04 11.03 -11.98
N ARG A 125 -9.40 10.72 -10.85
CA ARG A 125 -10.12 10.24 -9.65
C ARG A 125 -10.80 11.35 -8.87
N GLY A 126 -10.44 12.60 -9.08
CA GLY A 126 -11.02 13.76 -8.40
C GLY A 126 -10.91 13.76 -6.86
N ARG A 127 -10.03 12.91 -6.29
CA ARG A 127 -9.92 12.72 -4.84
C ARG A 127 -8.78 13.51 -4.19
N ASP A 128 -7.94 14.13 -4.99
CA ASP A 128 -6.80 14.91 -4.50
C ASP A 128 -6.93 16.36 -4.98
N GLU A 129 -7.40 17.23 -4.13
CA GLU A 129 -7.53 18.67 -4.36
C GLU A 129 -6.18 19.37 -4.66
N SER A 130 -5.08 18.67 -4.46
CA SER A 130 -3.71 19.19 -4.63
C SER A 130 -3.12 18.98 -6.02
N ALA A 131 -3.82 18.36 -6.94
CA ALA A 131 -3.36 18.09 -8.30
C ALA A 131 -3.91 19.10 -9.31
N GLY A 132 -3.70 20.41 -9.06
CA GLY A 132 -4.09 21.46 -10.00
C GLY A 132 -3.37 21.32 -11.34
N ASP A 133 -2.06 21.01 -11.30
CA ASP A 133 -1.23 20.74 -12.46
C ASP A 133 -0.09 19.77 -12.11
N LEU A 134 0.62 19.29 -13.12
CA LEU A 134 1.73 18.35 -12.97
C LEU A 134 2.91 18.93 -12.14
N GLU A 135 3.17 20.21 -12.24
CA GLU A 135 4.25 20.86 -11.52
C GLU A 135 3.94 20.93 -10.02
N ALA A 136 2.71 21.30 -9.68
CA ALA A 136 2.22 21.28 -8.29
C ALA A 136 2.23 19.85 -7.71
N PHE A 137 1.87 18.85 -8.51
CA PHE A 137 1.92 17.45 -8.10
C PHE A 137 3.35 17.00 -7.82
N ARG A 138 4.32 17.31 -8.71
CA ARG A 138 5.75 17.03 -8.50
C ARG A 138 6.29 17.72 -7.26
N LYS A 139 6.03 19.03 -7.12
CA LYS A 139 6.46 19.81 -5.97
C LYS A 139 5.94 19.24 -4.64
N LYS A 140 4.71 18.75 -4.63
CA LYS A 140 4.15 18.08 -3.45
C LYS A 140 4.83 16.75 -3.16
N GLU A 141 5.12 15.95 -4.18
CA GLU A 141 5.88 14.71 -4.01
C GLU A 141 7.30 14.98 -3.51
N ASP A 142 7.97 16.01 -4.04
CA ASP A 142 9.30 16.43 -3.58
C ASP A 142 9.25 16.91 -2.12
N GLN A 143 8.26 17.72 -1.75
CA GLN A 143 8.03 18.11 -0.35
C GLN A 143 7.74 16.90 0.55
N GLU A 144 7.00 15.91 0.07
CA GLU A 144 6.77 14.66 0.79
C GLU A 144 8.06 13.82 0.88
N ARG A 145 8.94 13.87 -0.10
CA ARG A 145 10.29 13.25 -0.08
C ARG A 145 11.23 13.95 0.89
N ASP A 146 11.24 15.29 0.86
CA ASP A 146 12.04 16.11 1.78
C ASP A 146 11.43 16.15 3.20
N GLY A 147 10.20 15.71 3.35
CA GLY A 147 9.39 15.78 4.56
C GLY A 147 9.75 14.80 5.69
N GLY A 148 10.98 14.28 5.73
CA GLY A 148 11.51 13.55 6.87
C GLY A 148 11.08 12.08 6.94
N ALA A 149 10.83 11.55 8.14
CA ALA A 149 10.67 10.13 8.44
C ALA A 149 9.63 9.37 7.58
N LYS A 150 8.60 10.04 7.05
CA LYS A 150 7.57 9.38 6.22
C LYS A 150 8.04 9.07 4.81
N ALA A 151 8.77 9.98 4.19
CA ALA A 151 9.31 9.80 2.85
C ALA A 151 10.40 8.72 2.86
N GLN A 152 11.30 8.79 3.83
CA GLN A 152 12.34 7.77 4.05
C GLN A 152 11.71 6.38 4.28
N GLN A 153 10.57 6.30 4.96
CA GLN A 153 9.87 5.04 5.18
C GLN A 153 9.26 4.46 3.90
N LEU A 154 8.72 5.30 3.00
CA LEU A 154 8.20 4.82 1.72
C LEU A 154 9.32 4.30 0.82
N GLU A 155 10.41 5.04 0.69
CA GLU A 155 11.58 4.61 -0.07
C GLU A 155 12.18 3.32 0.48
N ALA A 156 12.36 3.24 1.80
CA ALA A 156 12.82 2.01 2.46
C ALA A 156 11.85 0.84 2.26
N SER A 157 10.55 1.10 2.25
CA SER A 157 9.53 0.07 1.99
C SER A 157 9.57 -0.42 0.55
N MET A 158 9.76 0.47 -0.41
CA MET A 158 9.91 0.12 -1.82
C MET A 158 11.21 -0.64 -2.09
N ALA A 159 12.32 -0.20 -1.47
CA ALA A 159 13.61 -0.88 -1.56
C ALA A 159 13.59 -2.29 -0.93
N ALA A 160 12.75 -2.49 0.09
CA ALA A 160 12.56 -3.79 0.72
C ALA A 160 11.64 -4.74 -0.07
N ALA A 161 11.03 -4.31 -1.17
CA ALA A 161 10.13 -5.15 -1.94
C ALA A 161 10.87 -6.31 -2.61
N ASP A 162 10.18 -7.45 -2.70
CA ASP A 162 10.71 -8.65 -3.38
C ASP A 162 10.66 -8.47 -4.91
N ARG A 163 9.73 -7.64 -5.39
CA ARG A 163 9.63 -7.25 -6.81
C ARG A 163 9.12 -5.80 -6.94
N LEU A 164 9.70 -5.08 -7.89
CA LEU A 164 9.20 -3.80 -8.39
C LEU A 164 8.43 -4.03 -9.69
N ILE A 165 7.18 -3.56 -9.73
CA ILE A 165 6.34 -3.60 -10.93
C ILE A 165 6.08 -2.17 -11.37
N VAL A 166 6.61 -1.81 -12.53
CA VAL A 166 6.40 -0.50 -13.15
C VAL A 166 5.12 -0.56 -13.99
N ASN A 167 4.16 0.29 -13.68
CA ASN A 167 2.87 0.37 -14.35
C ASN A 167 2.83 1.56 -15.32
N ASP A 168 3.56 1.42 -16.42
CA ASP A 168 3.79 2.46 -17.46
C ASP A 168 3.12 2.16 -18.80
N GLY A 169 2.48 1.00 -18.94
CA GLY A 169 1.83 0.52 -20.14
C GLY A 169 0.30 0.46 -20.04
N THR A 170 -0.27 -0.43 -20.83
CA THR A 170 -1.71 -0.74 -20.81
C THR A 170 -2.12 -1.50 -19.54
N LEU A 171 -3.41 -1.58 -19.27
CA LEU A 171 -3.94 -2.39 -18.17
C LEU A 171 -3.58 -3.88 -18.35
N GLU A 172 -3.63 -4.36 -19.59
CA GLU A 172 -3.27 -5.75 -19.94
C GLU A 172 -1.79 -6.03 -19.66
N ASP A 173 -0.89 -5.10 -20.03
CA ASP A 173 0.54 -5.20 -19.70
C ASP A 173 0.76 -5.24 -18.18
N PHE A 174 0.04 -4.42 -17.46
CA PHE A 174 0.13 -4.42 -15.99
C PHE A 174 -0.33 -5.75 -15.40
N HIS A 175 -1.48 -6.28 -15.84
CA HIS A 175 -1.99 -7.58 -15.40
C HIS A 175 -1.04 -8.72 -15.72
N ARG A 176 -0.40 -8.72 -16.91
CA ARG A 176 0.61 -9.72 -17.28
C ARG A 176 1.81 -9.68 -16.31
N ARG A 177 2.31 -8.49 -15.94
CA ARG A 177 3.38 -8.35 -14.95
C ARG A 177 2.96 -8.83 -13.55
N LEU A 178 1.70 -8.66 -13.18
CA LEU A 178 1.16 -9.19 -11.92
C LEU A 178 1.02 -10.72 -11.94
N GLU A 179 0.68 -11.31 -13.09
CA GLU A 179 0.57 -12.77 -13.27
C GLU A 179 1.89 -13.49 -12.97
N GLU A 180 3.02 -12.88 -13.29
CA GLU A 180 4.36 -13.47 -13.05
C GLU A 180 4.67 -13.65 -11.55
N VAL A 181 3.82 -13.12 -10.68
CA VAL A 181 3.98 -13.20 -9.22
C VAL A 181 3.01 -14.22 -8.60
N ALA A 182 1.88 -14.46 -9.27
CA ALA A 182 0.76 -15.24 -8.73
C ALA A 182 1.02 -16.76 -8.64
#